data_4708a8d88df5f57b7d07d49f07581316
#
_entry.id   4708a8d88df5f57b7d07d49f07581316
#
_cell.length_a   1.000
_cell.length_b   1.000
_cell.length_c   1.000
_cell.angle_alpha   90.00
_cell.angle_beta   90.00
_cell.angle_gamma   90.00
#
_symmetry.space_group_name_H-M   'P 1'
#
loop_
_entity.id
_entity.type
_entity.pdbx_description
1 polymer ?
#
loop_
_entity_poly.entity_id
_entity_poly.type
_entity_poly.pdbx_seq_one_letter_code
_entity_poly.pdbx_strand_id
1 'polypeptide(L)'
;MKGYKGFEKGLVCKDKQYAENTVFEEKEAVICRSGMHFCENPFDVLDYYGFVNDKGEFNEFAEVEALEEAKTDDHKKYCTTKLKVGAKLSFAGFVKACVDFVIEKTVKETPDTKINDKDESVISSKAKNAKIGSSGDSAKIGSSGYYAKIGSSGYSAQIGSSGYYAQIDSTGANSVIMCAGNGSIAKAKKGSWITLAEWKFIDNVYTPVCVKTEKVDGERIKEDTFYKLIDGEFTEI
;
A
#
# COMPACT_ATOMS: atom_id res chain seq x y z
N MET A 1 3.42 -17.04 -14.27
CA MET A 1 3.35 -15.57 -14.22
C MET A 1 2.20 -15.11 -15.10
N LYS A 2 1.29 -14.27 -14.58
CA LYS A 2 0.17 -13.71 -15.36
C LYS A 2 0.58 -12.42 -16.07
N GLY A 3 -0.09 -12.10 -17.17
CA GLY A 3 0.14 -10.89 -17.95
C GLY A 3 -0.85 -10.75 -19.10
N TYR A 4 -0.49 -9.92 -20.06
CA TYR A 4 -1.32 -9.54 -21.19
C TYR A 4 -0.53 -9.62 -22.49
N LYS A 5 -1.22 -9.95 -23.57
CA LYS A 5 -0.63 -10.04 -24.91
C LYS A 5 -1.54 -9.40 -25.94
N GLY A 6 -0.94 -8.64 -26.86
CA GLY A 6 -1.58 -8.08 -28.03
C GLY A 6 -1.45 -8.99 -29.24
N PHE A 7 -2.39 -8.89 -30.13
CA PHE A 7 -2.49 -9.66 -31.37
C PHE A 7 -3.11 -8.79 -32.46
N GLU A 8 -2.81 -9.09 -33.70
CA GLU A 8 -3.61 -8.66 -34.82
C GLU A 8 -4.97 -9.39 -34.83
N LYS A 9 -5.88 -8.95 -35.69
CA LYS A 9 -7.22 -9.53 -35.82
C LYS A 9 -7.18 -11.04 -36.03
N GLY A 10 -7.98 -11.76 -35.27
CA GLY A 10 -8.05 -13.23 -35.28
C GLY A 10 -7.02 -13.89 -34.37
N LEU A 11 -6.49 -13.19 -33.38
CA LEU A 11 -5.45 -13.66 -32.45
C LEU A 11 -4.16 -14.08 -33.18
N VAL A 12 -3.74 -13.34 -34.17
CA VAL A 12 -2.48 -13.54 -34.89
C VAL A 12 -1.39 -12.66 -34.29
N CYS A 13 -0.21 -13.23 -34.07
CA CYS A 13 0.98 -12.48 -33.65
C CYS A 13 2.16 -12.89 -34.53
N LYS A 14 2.64 -11.97 -35.38
CA LYS A 14 3.56 -12.26 -36.47
C LYS A 14 3.00 -13.40 -37.34
N ASP A 15 3.74 -14.50 -37.47
CA ASP A 15 3.36 -15.64 -38.32
C ASP A 15 2.64 -16.76 -37.54
N LYS A 16 2.30 -16.53 -36.25
CA LYS A 16 1.70 -17.54 -35.39
C LYS A 16 0.23 -17.23 -35.10
N GLN A 17 -0.60 -18.24 -35.35
CA GLN A 17 -2.02 -18.25 -34.98
C GLN A 17 -2.16 -18.73 -33.55
N TYR A 18 -2.83 -17.95 -32.72
CA TYR A 18 -3.22 -18.30 -31.35
C TYR A 18 -4.72 -18.59 -31.27
N ALA A 19 -5.13 -19.19 -30.16
CA ALA A 19 -6.53 -19.47 -29.86
C ALA A 19 -6.81 -19.25 -28.38
N GLU A 20 -8.05 -18.86 -28.07
CA GLU A 20 -8.50 -18.67 -26.70
C GLU A 20 -8.43 -19.97 -25.88
N ASN A 21 -8.18 -19.86 -24.58
CA ASN A 21 -8.15 -20.96 -23.62
C ASN A 21 -7.21 -22.12 -23.99
N THR A 22 -6.15 -21.81 -24.75
CA THR A 22 -5.22 -22.80 -25.30
C THR A 22 -3.80 -22.56 -24.79
N VAL A 23 -3.06 -23.65 -24.58
CA VAL A 23 -1.62 -23.63 -24.21
C VAL A 23 -0.78 -23.79 -25.47
N PHE A 24 0.21 -22.92 -25.61
CA PHE A 24 1.18 -22.95 -26.70
C PHE A 24 2.57 -23.21 -26.16
N GLU A 25 3.38 -23.92 -26.93
CA GLU A 25 4.76 -24.23 -26.59
C GLU A 25 5.72 -23.83 -27.70
N GLU A 26 6.93 -23.43 -27.31
CA GLU A 26 8.06 -23.13 -28.17
C GLU A 26 9.31 -23.82 -27.63
N LYS A 27 10.24 -24.15 -28.53
CA LYS A 27 11.46 -24.87 -28.15
C LYS A 27 12.40 -24.04 -27.29
N GLU A 28 12.40 -22.72 -27.48
CA GLU A 28 13.25 -21.80 -26.76
C GLU A 28 12.59 -20.44 -26.54
N ALA A 29 13.05 -19.72 -25.53
CA ALA A 29 12.65 -18.35 -25.25
C ALA A 29 13.89 -17.46 -25.18
N VAL A 30 14.03 -16.58 -26.16
CA VAL A 30 15.08 -15.58 -26.27
C VAL A 30 14.45 -14.23 -26.54
N ILE A 31 14.69 -13.27 -25.66
CA ILE A 31 14.11 -11.93 -25.74
C ILE A 31 14.30 -11.34 -27.13
N CYS A 32 13.22 -10.81 -27.73
CA CYS A 32 13.17 -10.22 -29.06
C CYS A 32 13.50 -11.14 -30.25
N ARG A 33 13.77 -12.43 -30.04
CA ARG A 33 14.12 -13.38 -31.10
C ARG A 33 13.15 -14.54 -31.24
N SER A 34 12.98 -15.34 -30.20
CA SER A 34 12.16 -16.55 -30.19
C SER A 34 11.34 -16.67 -28.93
N GLY A 35 10.36 -17.57 -28.93
CA GLY A 35 9.45 -17.76 -27.81
C GLY A 35 8.23 -16.82 -27.84
N MET A 36 7.40 -16.93 -26.83
CA MET A 36 6.14 -16.20 -26.75
C MET A 36 6.27 -15.01 -25.80
N HIS A 37 6.09 -13.83 -26.36
CA HIS A 37 6.25 -12.56 -25.63
C HIS A 37 4.91 -12.08 -25.10
N PHE A 38 4.94 -11.45 -23.91
CA PHE A 38 3.82 -10.83 -23.23
C PHE A 38 4.31 -9.73 -22.28
N CYS A 39 3.41 -8.93 -21.71
CA CYS A 39 3.74 -7.91 -20.70
C CYS A 39 2.97 -8.20 -19.42
N GLU A 40 3.58 -7.94 -18.26
CA GLU A 40 2.86 -8.00 -16.97
C GLU A 40 1.84 -6.86 -16.88
N ASN A 41 2.27 -5.66 -17.24
CA ASN A 41 1.44 -4.47 -17.26
C ASN A 41 0.68 -4.37 -18.59
N PRO A 42 -0.66 -4.30 -18.59
CA PRO A 42 -1.43 -4.21 -19.82
C PRO A 42 -1.14 -2.95 -20.63
N PHE A 43 -0.73 -1.83 -20.00
CA PHE A 43 -0.33 -0.63 -20.74
C PHE A 43 0.91 -0.85 -21.61
N ASP A 44 1.87 -1.64 -21.13
CA ASP A 44 3.12 -1.90 -21.87
C ASP A 44 2.87 -2.71 -23.16
N VAL A 45 1.72 -3.42 -23.25
CA VAL A 45 1.30 -4.10 -24.47
C VAL A 45 1.07 -3.10 -25.60
N LEU A 46 0.59 -1.89 -25.28
CA LEU A 46 0.29 -0.84 -26.26
C LEU A 46 1.55 -0.28 -26.94
N ASP A 47 2.72 -0.45 -26.34
CA ASP A 47 4.02 -0.11 -26.99
C ASP A 47 4.32 -1.01 -28.19
N TYR A 48 3.68 -2.18 -28.29
CA TYR A 48 3.90 -3.19 -29.33
C TYR A 48 2.66 -3.39 -30.22
N TYR A 49 1.48 -3.31 -29.65
CA TYR A 49 0.18 -3.45 -30.29
C TYR A 49 -0.71 -2.31 -29.83
N GLY A 50 -0.76 -1.22 -30.59
CA GLY A 50 -1.73 -0.13 -30.37
C GLY A 50 -3.17 -0.63 -30.47
N PHE A 51 -4.16 0.19 -30.13
CA PHE A 51 -5.56 -0.19 -30.28
C PHE A 51 -5.95 -0.47 -31.74
N VAL A 52 -5.35 0.26 -32.65
CA VAL A 52 -5.61 0.16 -34.09
C VAL A 52 -4.28 -0.07 -34.81
N ASN A 53 -4.25 -1.00 -35.75
CA ASN A 53 -3.09 -1.28 -36.60
C ASN A 53 -2.97 -0.29 -37.78
N ASP A 54 -1.91 -0.38 -38.55
CA ASP A 54 -1.64 0.50 -39.71
C ASP A 54 -2.69 0.37 -40.83
N LYS A 55 -3.51 -0.68 -40.77
CA LYS A 55 -4.61 -0.91 -41.74
C LYS A 55 -5.94 -0.32 -41.24
N GLY A 56 -5.98 0.32 -40.06
CA GLY A 56 -7.18 0.84 -39.45
C GLY A 56 -8.06 -0.22 -38.77
N GLU A 57 -7.58 -1.44 -38.56
CA GLU A 57 -8.29 -2.51 -37.87
C GLU A 57 -7.95 -2.52 -36.39
N PHE A 58 -8.91 -2.88 -35.53
CA PHE A 58 -8.69 -3.06 -34.11
C PHE A 58 -7.82 -4.30 -33.85
N ASN A 59 -6.77 -4.11 -33.07
CA ASN A 59 -5.98 -5.19 -32.49
C ASN A 59 -6.76 -5.89 -31.37
N GLU A 60 -6.38 -7.12 -31.09
CA GLU A 60 -7.01 -7.96 -30.08
C GLU A 60 -6.09 -8.17 -28.90
N PHE A 61 -6.66 -8.33 -27.72
CA PHE A 61 -5.93 -8.47 -26.47
C PHE A 61 -6.47 -9.66 -25.69
N ALA A 62 -5.60 -10.37 -25.00
CA ALA A 62 -6.01 -11.45 -24.10
C ALA A 62 -5.15 -11.45 -22.83
N GLU A 63 -5.73 -11.93 -21.73
CA GLU A 63 -4.96 -12.35 -20.57
C GLU A 63 -4.16 -13.59 -20.93
N VAL A 64 -2.94 -13.67 -20.42
CA VAL A 64 -2.05 -14.82 -20.64
C VAL A 64 -1.38 -15.24 -19.35
N GLU A 65 -0.94 -16.49 -19.31
CA GLU A 65 -0.20 -17.03 -18.19
C GLU A 65 1.03 -17.81 -18.68
N ALA A 66 2.22 -17.35 -18.29
CA ALA A 66 3.45 -18.13 -18.48
C ALA A 66 3.44 -19.31 -17.49
N LEU A 67 3.48 -20.53 -18.02
CA LEU A 67 3.47 -21.77 -17.26
C LEU A 67 4.88 -22.28 -16.94
N GLU A 68 5.89 -21.68 -17.55
CA GLU A 68 7.31 -21.90 -17.28
C GLU A 68 8.01 -20.57 -17.00
N GLU A 69 9.32 -20.60 -16.79
CA GLU A 69 10.10 -19.43 -16.49
C GLU A 69 9.92 -18.33 -17.56
N ALA A 70 9.66 -17.11 -17.11
CA ALA A 70 9.54 -15.95 -17.97
C ALA A 70 10.79 -15.07 -17.84
N LYS A 71 11.49 -14.85 -18.96
CA LYS A 71 12.70 -14.04 -19.04
C LYS A 71 12.39 -12.62 -19.46
N THR A 72 13.13 -11.65 -18.97
CA THR A 72 13.01 -10.22 -19.32
C THR A 72 14.37 -9.55 -19.22
N ASP A 73 14.56 -8.46 -19.97
CA ASP A 73 15.73 -7.58 -19.89
C ASP A 73 15.37 -6.16 -19.43
N ASP A 74 14.10 -5.77 -19.53
CA ASP A 74 13.60 -4.43 -19.25
C ASP A 74 12.48 -4.38 -18.19
N HIS A 75 12.07 -5.54 -17.64
CA HIS A 75 10.92 -5.71 -16.73
C HIS A 75 9.57 -5.23 -17.27
N LYS A 76 9.45 -5.00 -18.58
CA LYS A 76 8.21 -4.66 -19.28
C LYS A 76 7.73 -5.81 -20.13
N LYS A 77 8.59 -6.30 -21.01
CA LYS A 77 8.32 -7.40 -21.91
C LYS A 77 8.98 -8.68 -21.42
N TYR A 78 8.20 -9.72 -21.32
CA TYR A 78 8.61 -11.05 -20.91
C TYR A 78 8.52 -12.03 -22.06
N CYS A 79 9.34 -13.07 -22.02
CA CYS A 79 9.37 -14.16 -23.00
C CYS A 79 9.39 -15.51 -22.29
N THR A 80 8.56 -16.46 -22.73
CA THR A 80 8.48 -17.81 -22.18
C THR A 80 8.39 -18.87 -23.28
N THR A 81 8.77 -20.10 -22.95
CA THR A 81 8.59 -21.29 -23.81
C THR A 81 7.18 -21.85 -23.74
N LYS A 82 6.42 -21.59 -22.67
CA LYS A 82 5.08 -22.15 -22.49
C LYS A 82 4.10 -21.09 -22.00
N LEU A 83 3.11 -20.79 -22.85
CA LEU A 83 2.15 -19.71 -22.63
C LEU A 83 0.73 -20.24 -22.78
N LYS A 84 -0.09 -20.06 -21.75
CA LYS A 84 -1.54 -20.21 -21.84
C LYS A 84 -2.16 -18.90 -22.25
N VAL A 85 -2.91 -18.88 -23.33
CA VAL A 85 -3.75 -17.77 -23.75
C VAL A 85 -5.12 -17.96 -23.12
N GLY A 86 -5.62 -16.96 -22.40
CA GLY A 86 -6.96 -16.95 -21.81
C GLY A 86 -8.03 -16.53 -22.79
N ALA A 87 -9.16 -16.04 -22.28
CA ALA A 87 -10.22 -15.48 -23.13
C ALA A 87 -9.78 -14.14 -23.72
N LYS A 88 -10.24 -13.87 -24.94
CA LYS A 88 -10.07 -12.57 -25.59
C LYS A 88 -10.82 -11.50 -24.80
N LEU A 89 -10.17 -10.38 -24.56
CA LEU A 89 -10.76 -9.23 -23.92
C LEU A 89 -11.49 -8.35 -24.95
N SER A 90 -12.69 -7.91 -24.62
CA SER A 90 -13.30 -6.79 -25.34
C SER A 90 -12.49 -5.51 -25.11
N PHE A 91 -12.70 -4.49 -25.95
CA PHE A 91 -12.05 -3.17 -25.73
C PHE A 91 -12.30 -2.65 -24.31
N ALA A 92 -13.56 -2.67 -23.84
CA ALA A 92 -13.90 -2.27 -22.48
C ALA A 92 -13.23 -3.17 -21.42
N GLY A 93 -13.11 -4.48 -21.69
CA GLY A 93 -12.41 -5.44 -20.82
C GLY A 93 -10.92 -5.14 -20.72
N PHE A 94 -10.25 -4.79 -21.80
CA PHE A 94 -8.85 -4.42 -21.80
C PHE A 94 -8.62 -3.08 -21.08
N VAL A 95 -9.45 -2.07 -21.32
CA VAL A 95 -9.39 -0.79 -20.58
C VAL A 95 -9.60 -1.02 -19.08
N LYS A 96 -10.55 -1.89 -18.71
CA LYS A 96 -10.75 -2.27 -17.31
C LYS A 96 -9.51 -2.94 -16.73
N ALA A 97 -8.87 -3.87 -17.44
CA ALA A 97 -7.62 -4.50 -16.99
C ALA A 97 -6.50 -3.48 -16.75
N CYS A 98 -6.37 -2.46 -17.61
CA CYS A 98 -5.45 -1.35 -17.43
C CYS A 98 -5.74 -0.57 -16.13
N VAL A 99 -7.00 -0.23 -15.89
CA VAL A 99 -7.43 0.49 -14.69
C VAL A 99 -7.20 -0.37 -13.44
N ASP A 100 -7.61 -1.63 -13.48
CA ASP A 100 -7.45 -2.57 -12.35
C ASP A 100 -5.96 -2.75 -12.00
N PHE A 101 -5.07 -2.86 -13.00
CA PHE A 101 -3.63 -2.96 -12.77
C PHE A 101 -3.07 -1.71 -12.07
N VAL A 102 -3.48 -0.51 -12.49
CA VAL A 102 -3.07 0.74 -11.84
C VAL A 102 -3.62 0.78 -10.41
N ILE A 103 -4.88 0.41 -10.21
CA ILE A 103 -5.49 0.34 -8.88
C ILE A 103 -4.71 -0.64 -8.01
N GLU A 104 -4.42 -1.85 -8.48
CA GLU A 104 -3.66 -2.87 -7.75
C GLU A 104 -2.26 -2.38 -7.36
N LYS A 105 -1.56 -1.70 -8.27
CA LYS A 105 -0.21 -1.17 -8.00
C LYS A 105 -0.22 0.13 -7.19
N THR A 106 -1.29 0.93 -7.22
CA THR A 106 -1.40 2.22 -6.51
C THR A 106 -2.20 2.13 -5.23
N VAL A 107 -3.22 1.29 -5.16
CA VAL A 107 -3.90 0.92 -3.92
C VAL A 107 -3.00 -0.08 -3.18
N LYS A 108 -1.85 0.39 -2.76
CA LYS A 108 -1.05 -0.32 -1.76
C LYS A 108 -1.86 -0.33 -0.48
N GLU A 109 -2.36 -1.52 -0.17
CA GLU A 109 -2.95 -1.91 1.11
C GLU A 109 -4.22 -1.12 1.48
N THR A 110 -5.36 -1.80 1.49
CA THR A 110 -6.47 -1.41 2.37
C THR A 110 -5.88 -1.08 3.73
N PRO A 111 -6.16 0.10 4.32
CA PRO A 111 -5.61 0.43 5.63
C PRO A 111 -5.93 -0.74 6.56
N ASP A 112 -4.88 -1.32 7.17
CA ASP A 112 -5.03 -2.41 8.13
C ASP A 112 -5.90 -1.88 9.27
N THR A 113 -7.17 -2.29 9.28
CA THR A 113 -8.14 -1.86 10.28
C THR A 113 -8.26 -2.96 11.31
N LYS A 114 -7.82 -2.67 12.53
CA LYS A 114 -7.89 -3.58 13.68
C LYS A 114 -8.71 -2.95 14.78
N ILE A 115 -9.79 -3.63 15.17
CA ILE A 115 -10.66 -3.22 16.27
C ILE A 115 -10.74 -4.35 17.27
N ASN A 116 -10.61 -4.04 18.56
CA ASN A 116 -10.74 -5.02 19.64
C ASN A 116 -11.41 -4.37 20.83
N ASP A 117 -12.36 -5.08 21.42
CA ASP A 117 -13.16 -4.66 22.59
C ASP A 117 -12.77 -5.37 23.89
N LYS A 118 -11.81 -6.31 23.83
CA LYS A 118 -11.39 -7.09 24.99
C LYS A 118 -10.38 -6.34 25.84
N ASP A 119 -10.54 -6.45 27.16
CA ASP A 119 -9.59 -5.95 28.14
C ASP A 119 -8.22 -6.63 27.98
N GLU A 120 -7.18 -5.92 28.37
CA GLU A 120 -5.77 -6.37 28.33
C GLU A 120 -5.32 -6.84 26.93
N SER A 121 -6.06 -6.52 25.89
CA SER A 121 -5.74 -6.93 24.52
C SER A 121 -4.45 -6.32 24.01
N VAL A 122 -3.74 -7.05 23.14
CA VAL A 122 -2.55 -6.57 22.45
C VAL A 122 -2.85 -6.42 20.95
N ILE A 123 -2.72 -5.20 20.44
CA ILE A 123 -3.01 -4.90 19.03
C ILE A 123 -1.80 -4.19 18.44
N SER A 124 -1.34 -4.63 17.27
CA SER A 124 -0.25 -3.94 16.56
C SER A 124 -0.42 -3.93 15.05
N SER A 125 0.14 -2.91 14.38
CA SER A 125 0.19 -2.84 12.93
C SER A 125 1.47 -2.14 12.46
N LYS A 126 2.02 -2.60 11.31
CA LYS A 126 3.13 -1.96 10.59
C LYS A 126 2.65 -1.30 9.29
N ALA A 127 1.37 -1.45 8.96
CA ALA A 127 0.82 -0.97 7.70
C ALA A 127 0.76 0.56 7.66
N LYS A 128 1.04 1.13 6.48
CA LYS A 128 0.79 2.54 6.21
C LYS A 128 -0.71 2.82 6.28
N ASN A 129 -1.08 3.97 6.84
CA ASN A 129 -2.48 4.37 7.06
C ASN A 129 -3.30 3.40 7.93
N ALA A 130 -2.65 2.58 8.77
CA ALA A 130 -3.36 1.68 9.67
C ALA A 130 -4.37 2.42 10.54
N LYS A 131 -5.54 1.82 10.74
CA LYS A 131 -6.57 2.30 11.66
C LYS A 131 -6.71 1.27 12.78
N ILE A 132 -6.38 1.67 14.00
CA ILE A 132 -6.41 0.77 15.14
C ILE A 132 -7.37 1.36 16.18
N GLY A 133 -8.33 0.55 16.61
CA GLY A 133 -9.31 0.92 17.65
C GLY A 133 -9.33 -0.08 18.79
N SER A 134 -9.42 0.40 20.02
CA SER A 134 -9.70 -0.44 21.18
C SER A 134 -10.66 0.23 22.15
N SER A 135 -11.61 -0.55 22.66
CA SER A 135 -12.48 -0.14 23.76
C SER A 135 -12.21 -0.91 25.06
N GLY A 136 -11.35 -1.93 25.00
CA GLY A 136 -10.96 -2.71 26.19
C GLY A 136 -10.07 -1.93 27.14
N ASP A 137 -10.26 -2.13 28.46
CA ASP A 137 -9.43 -1.55 29.49
C ASP A 137 -8.04 -2.18 29.49
N SER A 138 -7.04 -1.39 29.86
CA SER A 138 -5.61 -1.81 29.90
C SER A 138 -5.08 -2.37 28.56
N ALA A 139 -5.70 -2.00 27.43
CA ALA A 139 -5.28 -2.43 26.11
C ALA A 139 -3.88 -1.92 25.81
N LYS A 140 -3.08 -2.75 25.13
CA LYS A 140 -1.72 -2.42 24.66
C LYS A 140 -1.75 -2.26 23.13
N ILE A 141 -1.48 -1.07 22.66
CA ILE A 141 -1.63 -0.74 21.23
C ILE A 141 -0.31 -0.23 20.67
N GLY A 142 0.17 -0.82 19.59
CA GLY A 142 1.43 -0.43 18.95
C GLY A 142 1.28 -0.18 17.45
N SER A 143 1.98 0.84 16.91
CA SER A 143 2.10 1.04 15.48
C SER A 143 3.49 1.53 15.09
N SER A 144 4.01 1.01 13.96
CA SER A 144 5.19 1.58 13.29
C SER A 144 4.87 2.08 11.87
N GLY A 145 3.61 2.02 11.46
CA GLY A 145 3.16 2.47 10.14
C GLY A 145 3.12 3.99 10.01
N TYR A 146 3.45 4.49 8.81
CA TYR A 146 3.27 5.89 8.44
C TYR A 146 1.78 6.26 8.44
N TYR A 147 1.43 7.46 8.95
CA TYR A 147 0.07 7.98 9.00
C TYR A 147 -0.94 7.08 9.74
N ALA A 148 -0.46 6.29 10.70
CA ALA A 148 -1.34 5.45 11.51
C ALA A 148 -2.28 6.31 12.35
N LYS A 149 -3.56 5.90 12.43
CA LYS A 149 -4.57 6.50 13.29
C LYS A 149 -4.95 5.49 14.38
N ILE A 150 -4.73 5.87 15.62
CA ILE A 150 -4.96 5.00 16.77
C ILE A 150 -6.00 5.66 17.68
N GLY A 151 -7.10 4.95 17.93
CA GLY A 151 -8.14 5.34 18.88
C GLY A 151 -8.21 4.39 20.05
N SER A 152 -8.35 4.90 21.28
CA SER A 152 -8.64 4.09 22.45
C SER A 152 -9.66 4.76 23.35
N SER A 153 -10.68 4.01 23.79
CA SER A 153 -11.64 4.47 24.79
C SER A 153 -11.55 3.72 26.12
N GLY A 154 -10.71 2.68 26.18
CA GLY A 154 -10.49 1.92 27.40
C GLY A 154 -9.71 2.70 28.46
N TYR A 155 -9.98 2.43 29.73
CA TYR A 155 -9.25 2.96 30.86
C TYR A 155 -7.81 2.37 30.89
N SER A 156 -6.84 3.18 31.31
CA SER A 156 -5.43 2.75 31.49
C SER A 156 -4.78 2.11 30.25
N ALA A 157 -5.17 2.52 29.05
CA ALA A 157 -4.56 2.03 27.82
C ALA A 157 -3.07 2.44 27.71
N GLN A 158 -2.25 1.56 27.15
CA GLN A 158 -0.85 1.79 26.84
C GLN A 158 -0.69 1.87 25.32
N ILE A 159 -0.36 3.04 24.79
CA ILE A 159 -0.39 3.29 23.37
C ILE A 159 0.97 3.80 22.90
N GLY A 160 1.57 3.14 21.90
CA GLY A 160 2.84 3.52 21.32
C GLY A 160 2.79 3.65 19.81
N SER A 161 3.40 4.72 19.27
CA SER A 161 3.66 4.84 17.83
C SER A 161 5.04 5.41 17.55
N SER A 162 5.81 4.74 16.69
CA SER A 162 7.07 5.23 16.12
C SER A 162 6.93 5.66 14.66
N GLY A 163 5.76 5.47 14.06
CA GLY A 163 5.49 5.83 12.67
C GLY A 163 5.43 7.35 12.47
N TYR A 164 5.88 7.84 11.30
CA TYR A 164 5.79 9.26 10.95
C TYR A 164 4.34 9.68 10.74
N TYR A 165 4.00 10.88 11.19
CA TYR A 165 2.67 11.49 11.06
C TYR A 165 1.55 10.63 11.70
N ALA A 166 1.88 9.88 12.75
CA ALA A 166 0.89 9.13 13.50
C ALA A 166 -0.02 10.08 14.30
N GLN A 167 -1.28 9.68 14.41
CA GLN A 167 -2.29 10.39 15.21
C GLN A 167 -2.85 9.44 16.26
N ILE A 168 -2.74 9.83 17.55
CA ILE A 168 -3.30 9.05 18.67
C ILE A 168 -4.41 9.85 19.33
N ASP A 169 -5.58 9.22 19.44
CA ASP A 169 -6.76 9.75 20.13
C ASP A 169 -7.17 8.80 21.28
N SER A 170 -6.87 9.16 22.51
CA SER A 170 -7.26 8.40 23.69
C SER A 170 -8.35 9.12 24.45
N THR A 171 -9.57 8.59 24.42
CA THR A 171 -10.72 9.10 25.16
C THR A 171 -10.93 8.38 26.51
N GLY A 172 -10.14 7.33 26.79
CA GLY A 172 -10.07 6.68 28.09
C GLY A 172 -9.13 7.41 29.06
N ALA A 173 -9.48 7.46 30.35
CA ALA A 173 -8.68 8.11 31.37
C ALA A 173 -7.43 7.29 31.76
N ASN A 174 -6.44 7.95 32.37
CA ASN A 174 -5.22 7.34 32.93
C ASN A 174 -4.38 6.53 31.93
N SER A 175 -4.46 6.87 30.65
CA SER A 175 -3.68 6.23 29.59
C SER A 175 -2.24 6.74 29.56
N VAL A 176 -1.31 5.89 29.09
CA VAL A 176 0.06 6.27 28.80
C VAL A 176 0.29 6.20 27.29
N ILE A 177 0.66 7.36 26.70
CA ILE A 177 0.78 7.52 25.27
C ILE A 177 2.20 7.91 24.91
N MET A 178 2.83 7.18 24.00
CA MET A 178 4.10 7.52 23.39
C MET A 178 3.92 7.69 21.87
N CYS A 179 4.00 8.91 21.38
CA CYS A 179 3.86 9.26 19.97
C CYS A 179 5.16 9.93 19.49
N ALA A 180 6.19 9.08 19.22
CA ALA A 180 7.57 9.53 19.02
C ALA A 180 7.98 9.71 17.54
N GLY A 181 7.12 9.40 16.58
CA GLY A 181 7.40 9.59 15.16
C GLY A 181 7.44 11.05 14.74
N ASN A 182 8.23 11.37 13.70
CA ASN A 182 8.29 12.73 13.15
C ASN A 182 6.89 13.20 12.68
N GLY A 183 6.52 14.43 13.04
CA GLY A 183 5.26 15.04 12.65
C GLY A 183 4.02 14.45 13.31
N SER A 184 4.18 13.61 14.33
CA SER A 184 3.07 12.93 15.00
C SER A 184 2.39 13.81 16.04
N ILE A 185 1.12 13.53 16.32
CA ILE A 185 0.26 14.27 17.25
C ILE A 185 -0.50 13.30 18.16
N ALA A 186 -0.81 13.76 19.37
CA ALA A 186 -1.61 12.96 20.31
C ALA A 186 -2.54 13.85 21.14
N LYS A 187 -3.67 13.27 21.56
CA LYS A 187 -4.56 13.83 22.58
C LYS A 187 -5.01 12.75 23.57
N ALA A 188 -5.37 13.16 24.75
CA ALA A 188 -5.84 12.26 25.81
C ALA A 188 -6.78 12.94 26.80
N LYS A 189 -7.36 12.13 27.67
CA LYS A 189 -8.16 12.60 28.82
C LYS A 189 -7.29 12.97 30.01
N LYS A 190 -7.85 13.83 30.86
CA LYS A 190 -7.26 14.24 32.13
C LYS A 190 -6.77 13.02 32.93
N GLY A 191 -5.58 13.13 33.53
CA GLY A 191 -4.92 12.06 34.27
C GLY A 191 -3.97 11.19 33.45
N SER A 192 -4.06 11.26 32.11
CA SER A 192 -3.16 10.53 31.21
C SER A 192 -1.80 11.22 31.05
N TRP A 193 -0.82 10.48 30.50
CA TRP A 193 0.51 11.00 30.16
C TRP A 193 0.74 10.91 28.65
N ILE A 194 1.31 11.96 28.08
CA ILE A 194 1.65 12.03 26.65
C ILE A 194 3.13 12.28 26.50
N THR A 195 3.83 11.46 25.72
CA THR A 195 5.20 11.66 25.26
C THR A 195 5.20 11.98 23.78
N LEU A 196 5.83 13.10 23.40
CA LEU A 196 6.01 13.54 22.03
C LEU A 196 7.50 13.76 21.72
N ALA A 197 7.87 13.67 20.44
CA ALA A 197 9.21 13.96 19.96
C ALA A 197 9.18 15.06 18.89
N GLU A 198 10.11 15.99 19.00
CA GLU A 198 10.41 16.98 17.96
C GLU A 198 11.56 16.50 17.10
N TRP A 199 11.42 16.67 15.80
CA TRP A 199 12.39 16.25 14.79
C TRP A 199 12.75 17.43 13.90
N LYS A 200 14.04 17.60 13.61
CA LYS A 200 14.54 18.59 12.66
C LYS A 200 15.32 17.89 11.54
N PHE A 201 15.28 18.47 10.35
CA PHE A 201 16.07 17.97 9.23
C PHE A 201 17.47 18.58 9.31
N ILE A 202 18.45 17.76 9.70
CA ILE A 202 19.84 18.16 9.95
C ILE A 202 20.72 17.21 9.11
N ASP A 203 21.68 17.76 8.38
CA ASP A 203 22.65 17.00 7.56
C ASP A 203 21.98 15.93 6.67
N ASN A 204 20.90 16.32 5.99
CA ASN A 204 20.12 15.48 5.10
C ASN A 204 19.38 14.28 5.78
N VAL A 205 19.23 14.30 7.11
CA VAL A 205 18.50 13.27 7.85
C VAL A 205 17.58 13.90 8.90
N TYR A 206 16.40 13.29 9.11
CA TYR A 206 15.54 13.66 10.23
C TYR A 206 16.14 13.15 11.54
N THR A 207 16.46 14.09 12.45
CA THR A 207 17.08 13.82 13.74
C THR A 207 16.15 14.26 14.86
N PRO A 208 15.89 13.42 15.87
CA PRO A 208 15.12 13.83 17.04
C PRO A 208 15.96 14.83 17.87
N VAL A 209 15.39 16.01 18.11
CA VAL A 209 16.09 17.08 18.84
C VAL A 209 15.54 17.30 20.25
N CYS A 210 14.30 16.90 20.50
CA CYS A 210 13.67 16.99 21.81
C CYS A 210 12.66 15.86 21.99
N VAL A 211 12.59 15.30 23.19
CA VAL A 211 11.53 14.39 23.63
C VAL A 211 11.02 14.88 24.97
N LYS A 212 9.72 15.09 25.07
CA LYS A 212 9.11 15.63 26.28
C LYS A 212 7.86 14.83 26.66
N THR A 213 7.68 14.62 27.94
CA THR A 213 6.51 13.93 28.52
C THR A 213 5.77 14.89 29.42
N GLU A 214 4.45 14.98 29.24
CA GLU A 214 3.60 15.84 30.03
C GLU A 214 2.34 15.10 30.50
N LYS A 215 1.86 15.48 31.69
CA LYS A 215 0.58 15.00 32.21
C LYS A 215 -0.55 15.88 31.70
N VAL A 216 -1.62 15.27 31.24
CA VAL A 216 -2.86 15.98 30.93
C VAL A 216 -3.50 16.38 32.26
N ASP A 217 -3.31 17.62 32.67
CA ASP A 217 -3.79 18.20 33.93
C ASP A 217 -5.13 18.92 33.80
N GLY A 218 -5.53 19.22 32.56
CA GLY A 218 -6.75 19.96 32.21
C GLY A 218 -6.58 21.48 32.26
N GLU A 219 -5.39 21.98 32.58
CA GLU A 219 -5.06 23.41 32.64
C GLU A 219 -4.02 23.79 31.60
N ARG A 220 -2.76 23.38 31.81
CA ARG A 220 -1.65 23.63 30.88
C ARG A 220 -1.71 22.66 29.69
N ILE A 221 -1.97 21.39 29.95
CA ILE A 221 -2.25 20.38 28.93
C ILE A 221 -3.72 20.00 29.02
N LYS A 222 -4.51 20.55 28.11
CA LYS A 222 -5.97 20.38 28.06
C LYS A 222 -6.35 18.97 27.61
N GLU A 223 -7.40 18.43 28.18
CA GLU A 223 -7.98 17.20 27.67
C GLU A 223 -8.66 17.39 26.31
N ASP A 224 -8.79 16.30 25.53
CA ASP A 224 -9.41 16.27 24.19
C ASP A 224 -8.77 17.22 23.17
N THR A 225 -7.60 17.74 23.44
CA THR A 225 -6.88 18.65 22.56
C THR A 225 -5.65 17.95 21.98
N PHE A 226 -5.47 18.05 20.66
CA PHE A 226 -4.27 17.51 20.02
C PHE A 226 -3.05 18.40 20.29
N TYR A 227 -1.94 17.76 20.61
CA TYR A 227 -0.65 18.40 20.83
C TYR A 227 0.41 17.83 19.89
N LYS A 228 1.32 18.73 19.53
CA LYS A 228 2.59 18.44 18.87
C LYS A 228 3.72 19.07 19.67
N LEU A 229 4.92 18.47 19.63
CA LEU A 229 6.10 19.10 20.21
C LEU A 229 6.75 20.02 19.18
N ILE A 230 6.82 21.33 19.49
CA ILE A 230 7.38 22.39 18.64
C ILE A 230 8.26 23.27 19.53
N ASP A 231 9.54 23.46 19.15
CA ASP A 231 10.54 24.22 19.90
C ASP A 231 10.62 23.81 21.38
N GLY A 232 10.51 22.50 21.64
CA GLY A 232 10.56 21.90 22.96
C GLY A 232 9.30 22.08 23.82
N GLU A 233 8.22 22.65 23.26
CA GLU A 233 6.97 22.89 24.00
C GLU A 233 5.78 22.15 23.35
N PHE A 234 4.85 21.68 24.21
CA PHE A 234 3.56 21.13 23.78
C PHE A 234 2.70 22.24 23.20
N THR A 235 2.48 22.21 21.90
CA THR A 235 1.70 23.19 21.14
C THR A 235 0.37 22.59 20.70
N GLU A 236 -0.74 23.28 20.96
CA GLU A 236 -2.08 22.92 20.49
C GLU A 236 -2.16 22.97 18.96
N ILE A 237 -2.82 21.95 18.34
CA ILE A 237 -2.98 21.86 16.89
C ILE A 237 -4.47 21.83 16.54
#